data_bbe6ba5194e9222f84b81bcd808f9957
#
_entry.id   bbe6ba5194e9222f84b81bcd808f9957
#
_cell.length_a   1.000
_cell.length_b   1.000
_cell.length_c   1.000
_cell.angle_alpha   90.00
_cell.angle_beta   90.00
_cell.angle_gamma   90.00
#
_symmetry.space_group_name_H-M   'P 1'
#
loop_
_entity.id
_entity.type
_entity.pdbx_description
1 polymer ?
#
loop_
_entity_poly.entity_id
_entity_poly.type
_entity_poly.pdbx_seq_one_letter_code
_entity_poly.pdbx_strand_id
1 'polypeptide(L)'
;MTSPQSLNYYMPAEWYQHECCWMQWPHENPNRNSYLEVESWSHFDFEKGRHKWAEVAKAISNFEKVKMIVHPMDIKIAKTILHNSIEICKIKNDDCWARDSGATFLLNDQRKLGGIDWEFNGWGKFSPHDSDNKIAKFMIEQSSAEYFKSSMVLEGGSIHVD
;
A
#
# COMPACT_ATOMS: atom_id res chain seq x y z
N MET A 1 -18.00 14.88 -10.30
CA MET A 1 -17.55 13.48 -10.10
C MET A 1 -18.58 12.78 -9.24
N THR A 2 -18.93 11.56 -9.56
CA THR A 2 -19.90 10.77 -8.78
C THR A 2 -19.22 10.36 -7.47
N SER A 3 -19.88 10.59 -6.33
CA SER A 3 -19.32 10.20 -5.02
C SER A 3 -19.58 8.72 -4.76
N PRO A 4 -18.70 8.01 -3.98
CA PRO A 4 -18.97 6.64 -3.59
C PRO A 4 -20.35 6.47 -2.93
N GLN A 5 -20.73 7.39 -2.07
CA GLN A 5 -22.02 7.38 -1.37
C GLN A 5 -23.21 7.39 -2.34
N SER A 6 -23.15 8.15 -3.46
CA SER A 6 -24.25 8.21 -4.44
C SER A 6 -24.45 6.89 -5.21
N LEU A 7 -23.48 5.97 -5.12
CA LEU A 7 -23.52 4.63 -5.71
C LEU A 7 -23.63 3.53 -4.65
N ASN A 8 -24.03 3.88 -3.42
CA ASN A 8 -24.19 2.98 -2.28
C ASN A 8 -22.92 2.20 -1.91
N TYR A 9 -21.74 2.80 -2.12
CA TYR A 9 -20.49 2.23 -1.61
C TYR A 9 -20.28 2.58 -0.15
N TYR A 10 -19.76 1.62 0.61
CA TYR A 10 -19.37 1.75 2.01
C TYR A 10 -18.00 1.08 2.25
N MET A 11 -17.28 1.48 3.27
CA MET A 11 -16.07 0.83 3.72
C MET A 11 -16.46 -0.37 4.58
N PRO A 12 -16.11 -1.61 4.19
CA PRO A 12 -16.38 -2.78 5.02
C PRO A 12 -15.47 -2.81 6.25
N ALA A 13 -15.90 -3.50 7.31
CA ALA A 13 -15.08 -3.72 8.49
C ALA A 13 -13.79 -4.51 8.16
N GLU A 14 -12.73 -4.29 8.94
CA GLU A 14 -11.40 -4.90 8.74
C GLU A 14 -11.43 -6.45 8.71
N TRP A 15 -12.39 -7.08 9.36
CA TRP A 15 -12.57 -8.55 9.39
C TRP A 15 -13.47 -9.09 8.27
N TYR A 16 -13.91 -8.24 7.35
CA TYR A 16 -14.65 -8.71 6.18
C TYR A 16 -13.73 -9.60 5.33
N GLN A 17 -14.31 -10.60 4.65
CA GLN A 17 -13.52 -11.53 3.84
C GLN A 17 -12.72 -10.80 2.76
N HIS A 18 -11.38 -10.95 2.80
CA HIS A 18 -10.46 -10.39 1.82
C HIS A 18 -10.24 -11.35 0.63
N GLU A 19 -9.90 -10.80 -0.52
CA GLU A 19 -9.35 -11.56 -1.65
C GLU A 19 -7.83 -11.64 -1.58
N CYS A 20 -7.18 -10.60 -1.05
CA CYS A 20 -5.75 -10.54 -0.85
C CYS A 20 -5.36 -9.46 0.16
N CYS A 21 -4.18 -9.62 0.75
CA CYS A 21 -3.49 -8.58 1.50
C CYS A 21 -2.45 -7.88 0.62
N TRP A 22 -2.46 -6.56 0.62
CA TRP A 22 -1.44 -5.76 -0.04
C TRP A 22 -0.33 -5.40 0.93
N MET A 23 0.91 -5.55 0.48
CA MET A 23 2.11 -5.13 1.20
C MET A 23 3.02 -4.32 0.27
N GLN A 24 3.92 -3.53 0.85
CA GLN A 24 4.85 -2.70 0.12
C GLN A 24 6.27 -2.99 0.57
N TRP A 25 7.16 -3.31 -0.38
CA TRP A 25 8.54 -3.72 -0.12
C TRP A 25 9.40 -2.56 0.34
N PRO A 26 10.24 -2.71 1.37
CA PRO A 26 11.16 -1.66 1.81
C PRO A 26 12.17 -1.32 0.71
N HIS A 27 11.95 -0.17 0.06
CA HIS A 27 12.85 0.40 -0.94
C HIS A 27 13.83 1.37 -0.28
N GLU A 28 15.12 1.19 -0.57
CA GLU A 28 16.17 2.12 -0.13
C GLU A 28 16.20 3.33 -1.04
N ASN A 29 15.36 4.33 -0.72
CA ASN A 29 15.27 5.55 -1.50
C ASN A 29 16.44 6.47 -1.14
N PRO A 30 17.35 6.78 -2.09
CA PRO A 30 18.52 7.62 -1.81
C PRO A 30 18.17 9.06 -1.42
N ASN A 31 16.96 9.51 -1.73
CA ASN A 31 16.49 10.84 -1.38
C ASN A 31 15.83 10.93 -0.01
N ARG A 32 15.65 9.78 0.69
CA ARG A 32 14.98 9.73 1.99
C ARG A 32 15.63 10.64 3.02
N ASN A 33 16.95 10.61 3.12
CA ASN A 33 17.70 11.39 4.10
C ASN A 33 17.67 12.90 3.87
N SER A 34 17.29 13.38 2.68
CA SER A 34 17.17 14.81 2.39
C SER A 34 15.92 15.45 2.99
N TYR A 35 14.94 14.67 3.43
CA TYR A 35 13.69 15.14 4.01
C TYR A 35 13.66 15.06 5.54
N LEU A 36 14.58 14.30 6.14
CA LEU A 36 14.56 14.02 7.58
C LEU A 36 15.78 14.64 8.26
N GLU A 37 15.58 15.73 8.98
CA GLU A 37 16.46 16.16 10.08
C GLU A 37 16.34 15.24 11.30
N VAL A 38 15.56 14.14 11.21
CA VAL A 38 15.29 13.23 12.32
C VAL A 38 16.22 12.03 12.22
N GLU A 39 17.19 11.94 13.12
CA GLU A 39 18.19 10.86 13.22
C GLU A 39 17.60 9.43 13.30
N SER A 40 16.32 9.29 13.66
CA SER A 40 15.71 7.98 13.94
C SER A 40 15.60 7.02 12.75
N TRP A 41 15.64 7.51 11.52
CA TRP A 41 15.53 6.69 10.31
C TRP A 41 16.84 6.49 9.56
N SER A 42 17.91 7.21 9.93
CA SER A 42 19.23 7.07 9.32
C SER A 42 19.88 5.71 9.58
N HIS A 43 19.36 4.95 10.56
CA HIS A 43 19.87 3.64 10.97
C HIS A 43 18.96 2.47 10.59
N PHE A 44 17.97 2.68 9.69
CA PHE A 44 17.12 1.56 9.24
C PHE A 44 17.98 0.56 8.45
N ASP A 45 18.10 -0.63 8.99
CA ASP A 45 18.77 -1.75 8.34
C ASP A 45 17.84 -2.38 7.29
N PHE A 46 17.96 -1.94 6.04
CA PHE A 46 17.14 -2.40 4.93
C PHE A 46 17.24 -3.92 4.71
N GLU A 47 18.39 -4.52 4.92
CA GLU A 47 18.55 -5.96 4.75
C GLU A 47 17.71 -6.72 5.78
N LYS A 48 17.87 -6.40 7.06
CA LYS A 48 17.02 -6.98 8.12
C LYS A 48 15.54 -6.66 7.94
N GLY A 49 15.23 -5.42 7.57
CA GLY A 49 13.85 -5.00 7.31
C GLY A 49 13.20 -5.84 6.21
N ARG A 50 13.86 -6.04 5.08
CA ARG A 50 13.39 -6.85 3.95
C ARG A 50 13.12 -8.30 4.37
N HIS A 51 14.00 -8.90 5.17
CA HIS A 51 13.77 -10.26 5.71
C HIS A 51 12.55 -10.31 6.62
N LYS A 52 12.35 -9.31 7.50
CA LYS A 52 11.17 -9.24 8.38
C LYS A 52 9.87 -9.04 7.59
N TRP A 53 9.87 -8.18 6.56
CA TRP A 53 8.74 -8.06 5.65
C TRP A 53 8.39 -9.37 4.95
N ALA A 54 9.41 -10.11 4.50
CA ALA A 54 9.21 -11.42 3.86
C ALA A 54 8.66 -12.47 4.84
N GLU A 55 9.11 -12.49 6.10
CA GLU A 55 8.57 -13.35 7.16
C GLU A 55 7.08 -13.06 7.40
N VAL A 56 6.70 -11.77 7.52
CA VAL A 56 5.30 -11.35 7.68
C VAL A 56 4.47 -11.74 6.47
N ALA A 57 4.93 -11.43 5.25
CA ALA A 57 4.24 -11.80 4.02
C ALA A 57 4.03 -13.32 3.92
N LYS A 58 5.04 -14.11 4.30
CA LYS A 58 4.94 -15.58 4.34
C LYS A 58 3.91 -16.06 5.38
N ALA A 59 3.87 -15.43 6.55
CA ALA A 59 2.89 -15.77 7.58
C ALA A 59 1.45 -15.50 7.08
N ILE A 60 1.19 -14.33 6.49
CA ILE A 60 -0.11 -13.96 5.93
C ILE A 60 -0.49 -14.93 4.79
N SER A 61 0.47 -15.33 3.94
CA SER A 61 0.21 -16.20 2.79
C SER A 61 -0.30 -17.61 3.14
N ASN A 62 -0.29 -17.99 4.41
CA ASN A 62 -0.93 -19.23 4.88
C ASN A 62 -2.45 -19.10 5.01
N PHE A 63 -2.98 -17.88 5.02
CA PHE A 63 -4.39 -17.59 5.25
C PHE A 63 -5.05 -16.94 4.05
N GLU A 64 -4.34 -16.07 3.35
CA GLU A 64 -4.83 -15.34 2.19
C GLU A 64 -3.71 -15.01 1.21
N LYS A 65 -4.09 -14.66 -0.01
CA LYS A 65 -3.15 -14.25 -1.06
C LYS A 65 -2.45 -12.94 -0.68
N VAL A 66 -1.15 -12.86 -0.89
CA VAL A 66 -0.37 -11.63 -0.65
C VAL A 66 0.14 -11.07 -1.96
N LYS A 67 -0.11 -9.78 -2.19
CA LYS A 67 0.44 -8.98 -3.28
C LYS A 67 1.46 -8.00 -2.71
N MET A 68 2.71 -8.13 -3.13
CA MET A 68 3.82 -7.30 -2.70
C MET A 68 4.18 -6.28 -3.76
N ILE A 69 3.95 -5.00 -3.48
CA ILE A 69 4.44 -3.90 -4.31
C ILE A 69 5.95 -3.82 -4.17
N VAL A 70 6.66 -3.81 -5.29
CA VAL A 70 8.13 -3.83 -5.30
C VAL A 70 8.65 -2.80 -6.31
N HIS A 71 9.54 -1.94 -5.86
CA HIS A 71 10.22 -0.98 -6.73
C HIS A 71 10.98 -1.73 -7.85
N PRO A 72 10.96 -1.24 -9.10
CA PRO A 72 11.63 -1.90 -10.22
C PRO A 72 13.09 -2.26 -9.98
N MET A 73 13.82 -1.45 -9.23
CA MET A 73 15.23 -1.68 -8.89
C MET A 73 15.44 -2.84 -7.91
N ASP A 74 14.42 -3.14 -7.08
CA ASP A 74 14.51 -4.17 -6.02
C ASP A 74 13.98 -5.53 -6.46
N ILE A 75 13.41 -5.67 -7.67
CA ILE A 75 12.79 -6.92 -8.13
C ILE A 75 13.75 -8.11 -8.01
N LYS A 76 15.03 -7.91 -8.31
CA LYS A 76 16.02 -9.00 -8.27
C LYS A 76 16.23 -9.48 -6.83
N ILE A 77 16.43 -8.56 -5.89
CA ILE A 77 16.64 -8.90 -4.47
C ILE A 77 15.34 -9.43 -3.84
N ALA A 78 14.19 -8.83 -4.14
CA ALA A 78 12.91 -9.28 -3.63
C ALA A 78 12.63 -10.75 -4.02
N LYS A 79 12.92 -11.14 -5.25
CA LYS A 79 12.77 -12.54 -5.72
C LYS A 79 13.68 -13.54 -5.02
N THR A 80 14.80 -13.12 -4.43
CA THR A 80 15.68 -14.02 -3.67
C THR A 80 15.23 -14.21 -2.22
N ILE A 81 14.44 -13.28 -1.68
CA ILE A 81 14.04 -13.27 -0.27
C ILE A 81 12.57 -13.70 -0.10
N LEU A 82 11.68 -13.24 -0.99
CA LEU A 82 10.25 -13.55 -0.91
C LEU A 82 9.96 -15.02 -1.23
N HIS A 83 9.01 -15.59 -0.49
CA HIS A 83 8.50 -16.92 -0.79
C HIS A 83 7.70 -16.93 -2.11
N ASN A 84 7.72 -18.06 -2.81
CA ASN A 84 7.08 -18.24 -4.13
C ASN A 84 5.55 -18.02 -4.14
N SER A 85 4.90 -18.10 -2.98
CA SER A 85 3.46 -17.82 -2.84
C SER A 85 3.13 -16.32 -2.93
N ILE A 86 4.13 -15.44 -2.85
CA ILE A 86 3.93 -13.99 -2.84
C ILE A 86 3.93 -13.48 -4.28
N GLU A 87 2.84 -12.82 -4.67
CA GLU A 87 2.72 -12.18 -5.98
C GLU A 87 3.47 -10.83 -5.97
N ILE A 88 4.44 -10.67 -6.86
CA ILE A 88 5.19 -9.41 -6.98
C ILE A 88 4.50 -8.49 -7.97
N CYS A 89 4.09 -7.31 -7.50
CA CYS A 89 3.50 -6.23 -8.26
C CYS A 89 4.54 -5.13 -8.48
N LYS A 90 4.96 -4.93 -9.73
CA LYS A 90 6.05 -4.00 -10.08
C LYS A 90 5.53 -2.58 -10.28
N ILE A 91 5.83 -1.67 -9.34
CA ILE A 91 5.63 -0.23 -9.46
C ILE A 91 6.66 0.50 -8.60
N LYS A 92 6.99 1.74 -8.95
CA LYS A 92 7.84 2.59 -8.10
C LYS A 92 7.12 2.88 -6.79
N ASN A 93 7.85 2.78 -5.68
CA ASN A 93 7.44 3.20 -4.35
C ASN A 93 8.60 3.93 -3.67
N ASP A 94 8.28 4.79 -2.73
CA ASP A 94 9.26 5.57 -1.98
C ASP A 94 9.49 4.97 -0.59
N ASP A 95 8.45 4.39 0.02
CA ASP A 95 8.49 3.77 1.35
C ASP A 95 7.76 2.42 1.36
N CYS A 96 7.45 1.86 2.55
CA CYS A 96 6.89 0.51 2.71
C CYS A 96 5.53 0.47 3.42
N TRP A 97 4.85 1.61 3.55
CA TRP A 97 3.63 1.76 4.34
C TRP A 97 2.37 1.71 3.47
N ALA A 98 2.01 0.49 3.04
CA ALA A 98 0.85 0.25 2.19
C ALA A 98 -0.49 0.65 2.84
N ARG A 99 -0.59 0.67 4.16
CA ARG A 99 -1.78 1.14 4.88
C ARG A 99 -2.02 2.63 4.62
N ASP A 100 -0.95 3.43 4.56
CA ASP A 100 -1.06 4.88 4.51
C ASP A 100 -1.16 5.39 3.06
N SER A 101 -0.40 4.82 2.14
CA SER A 101 -0.38 5.22 0.73
C SER A 101 -1.31 4.40 -0.18
N GLY A 102 -1.89 3.31 0.33
CA GLY A 102 -2.74 2.41 -0.42
C GLY A 102 -4.18 2.89 -0.56
N ALA A 103 -4.95 2.16 -1.37
CA ALA A 103 -6.37 2.45 -1.58
C ALA A 103 -7.21 2.07 -0.36
N THR A 104 -8.22 2.89 -0.06
CA THR A 104 -9.33 2.45 0.79
C THR A 104 -10.34 1.72 -0.08
N PHE A 105 -10.44 0.41 0.09
CA PHE A 105 -11.39 -0.40 -0.67
C PHE A 105 -12.81 -0.30 -0.09
N LEU A 106 -13.76 -0.33 -1.00
CA LEU A 106 -15.19 -0.17 -0.73
C LEU A 106 -15.97 -1.30 -1.37
N LEU A 107 -17.14 -1.59 -0.81
CA LEU A 107 -18.15 -2.47 -1.41
C LEU A 107 -19.47 -1.74 -1.55
N ASN A 108 -20.27 -2.08 -2.56
CA ASN A 108 -21.66 -1.64 -2.65
C ASN A 108 -22.62 -2.80 -2.38
N ASP A 109 -23.93 -2.51 -2.37
CA ASP A 109 -25.01 -3.48 -2.12
C ASP A 109 -25.00 -4.65 -3.13
N GLN A 110 -24.44 -4.45 -4.33
CA GLN A 110 -24.26 -5.48 -5.36
C GLN A 110 -22.93 -6.22 -5.23
N ARG A 111 -22.17 -5.98 -4.15
CA ARG A 111 -20.84 -6.55 -3.92
C ARG A 111 -19.81 -6.17 -4.99
N LYS A 112 -20.02 -5.06 -5.69
CA LYS A 112 -18.99 -4.51 -6.57
C LYS A 112 -17.91 -3.84 -5.74
N LEU A 113 -16.66 -4.04 -6.15
CA LEU A 113 -15.50 -3.44 -5.51
C LEU A 113 -15.31 -2.00 -6.04
N GLY A 114 -15.09 -1.09 -5.12
CA GLY A 114 -14.62 0.26 -5.39
C GLY A 114 -13.35 0.54 -4.61
N GLY A 115 -12.67 1.62 -4.95
CA GLY A 115 -11.49 2.05 -4.22
C GLY A 115 -11.34 3.57 -4.24
N ILE A 116 -11.01 4.16 -3.10
CA ILE A 116 -10.70 5.57 -2.98
C ILE A 116 -9.19 5.76 -3.06
N ASP A 117 -8.78 6.64 -3.94
CA ASP A 117 -7.42 7.15 -4.07
C ASP A 117 -7.36 8.53 -3.39
N TRP A 118 -6.88 8.56 -2.15
CA TRP A 118 -6.65 9.77 -1.37
C TRP A 118 -5.38 10.49 -1.84
N GLU A 119 -5.24 11.75 -1.47
CA GLU A 119 -3.97 12.44 -1.64
C GLU A 119 -3.02 12.02 -0.51
N PHE A 120 -1.93 11.34 -0.86
CA PHE A 120 -0.87 11.01 0.10
C PHE A 120 0.28 12.01 -0.03
N ASN A 121 0.63 12.68 1.05
CA ASN A 121 1.63 13.74 1.07
C ASN A 121 2.88 13.44 1.93
N GLY A 122 3.15 12.15 2.20
CA GLY A 122 4.30 11.74 3.00
C GLY A 122 4.24 12.24 4.43
N TRP A 123 3.08 12.12 5.08
CA TRP A 123 2.83 12.57 6.46
C TRP A 123 3.17 14.05 6.69
N GLY A 124 2.69 14.91 5.80
CA GLY A 124 3.00 16.34 5.87
C GLY A 124 4.35 16.71 5.27
N LYS A 125 4.81 15.94 4.26
CA LYS A 125 6.07 16.12 3.53
C LYS A 125 7.32 15.76 4.35
N PHE A 126 7.20 14.86 5.31
CA PHE A 126 8.34 14.33 6.05
C PHE A 126 9.17 13.32 5.25
N SER A 127 8.61 12.73 4.19
CA SER A 127 9.34 11.78 3.37
C SER A 127 9.04 11.98 1.87
N PRO A 128 9.91 11.47 0.96
CA PRO A 128 9.58 11.33 -0.45
C PRO A 128 8.28 10.55 -0.59
N HIS A 129 7.37 11.03 -1.46
CA HIS A 129 6.03 10.44 -1.59
C HIS A 129 5.45 10.50 -3.01
N ASP A 130 6.18 11.03 -3.96
CA ASP A 130 5.69 11.19 -5.34
C ASP A 130 5.35 9.86 -6.02
N SER A 131 6.04 8.78 -5.64
CA SER A 131 5.76 7.43 -6.11
C SER A 131 4.65 6.80 -5.29
N ASP A 132 4.69 6.96 -3.97
CA ASP A 132 3.71 6.41 -3.04
C ASP A 132 2.31 6.99 -3.27
N ASN A 133 2.20 8.28 -3.64
CA ASN A 133 0.92 8.91 -4.03
C ASN A 133 0.26 8.30 -5.29
N LYS A 134 0.89 7.30 -5.93
CA LYS A 134 0.34 6.57 -7.08
C LYS A 134 -0.06 5.13 -6.75
N ILE A 135 0.26 4.68 -5.54
CA ILE A 135 0.05 3.30 -5.11
C ILE A 135 -1.44 2.97 -5.03
N ALA A 136 -2.26 3.86 -4.44
CA ALA A 136 -3.70 3.65 -4.33
C ALA A 136 -4.34 3.42 -5.70
N LYS A 137 -4.07 4.29 -6.67
CA LYS A 137 -4.57 4.13 -8.04
C LYS A 137 -4.15 2.81 -8.66
N PHE A 138 -2.87 2.44 -8.52
CA PHE A 138 -2.37 1.16 -9.03
C PHE A 138 -3.09 -0.03 -8.40
N MET A 139 -3.30 -0.03 -7.08
CA MET A 139 -4.02 -1.11 -6.39
C MET A 139 -5.46 -1.25 -6.89
N ILE A 140 -6.16 -0.12 -7.11
CA ILE A 140 -7.53 -0.08 -7.64
C ILE A 140 -7.58 -0.69 -9.04
N GLU A 141 -6.67 -0.28 -9.93
CA GLU A 141 -6.57 -0.81 -11.29
C GLU A 141 -6.26 -2.31 -11.30
N GLN A 142 -5.32 -2.79 -10.48
CA GLN A 142 -4.97 -4.21 -10.34
C GLN A 142 -6.10 -5.07 -9.74
N SER A 143 -7.03 -4.45 -9.05
CA SER A 143 -8.20 -5.10 -8.44
C SER A 143 -9.47 -4.99 -9.31
N SER A 144 -9.37 -4.35 -10.49
CA SER A 144 -10.53 -4.03 -11.36
C SER A 144 -11.67 -3.34 -10.60
N ALA A 145 -11.32 -2.55 -9.58
CA ALA A 145 -12.26 -1.83 -8.76
C ALA A 145 -12.69 -0.51 -9.42
N GLU A 146 -13.89 -0.03 -9.07
CA GLU A 146 -14.34 1.29 -9.50
C GLU A 146 -13.50 2.37 -8.82
N TYR A 147 -12.97 3.30 -9.62
CA TYR A 147 -12.02 4.30 -9.18
C TYR A 147 -12.70 5.58 -8.69
N PHE A 148 -12.38 5.99 -7.46
CA PHE A 148 -12.81 7.26 -6.89
C PHE A 148 -11.58 8.08 -6.45
N LYS A 149 -11.36 9.24 -7.08
CA LYS A 149 -10.30 10.18 -6.65
C LYS A 149 -10.83 11.13 -5.60
N SER A 150 -10.05 11.35 -4.55
CA SER A 150 -10.26 12.42 -3.57
C SER A 150 -9.05 13.35 -3.54
N SER A 151 -9.28 14.64 -3.35
CA SER A 151 -8.23 15.64 -3.10
C SER A 151 -7.96 15.84 -1.61
N MET A 152 -8.63 15.08 -0.74
CA MET A 152 -8.39 15.11 0.70
C MET A 152 -7.07 14.41 0.99
N VAL A 153 -6.21 15.06 1.77
CA VAL A 153 -5.02 14.42 2.34
C VAL A 153 -5.47 13.49 3.45
N LEU A 154 -5.22 12.20 3.29
CA LEU A 154 -5.63 11.19 4.26
C LEU A 154 -4.74 9.96 4.14
N GLU A 155 -4.28 9.45 5.26
CA GLU A 155 -3.65 8.15 5.42
C GLU A 155 -4.68 7.11 5.85
N GLY A 156 -4.67 5.93 5.25
CA GLY A 156 -5.63 4.86 5.58
C GLY A 156 -5.59 4.40 7.05
N GLY A 157 -4.47 4.62 7.73
CA GLY A 157 -4.31 4.37 9.16
C GLY A 157 -5.09 5.34 10.08
N SER A 158 -5.60 6.45 9.53
CA SER A 158 -6.37 7.46 10.30
C SER A 158 -7.88 7.22 10.32
N ILE A 159 -8.37 6.20 9.62
CA ILE A 159 -9.80 5.84 9.55
C ILE A 159 -10.06 4.43 10.03
N HIS A 160 -11.15 4.24 10.76
CA HIS A 160 -11.64 2.96 11.24
C HIS A 160 -13.14 2.83 11.02
N VAL A 161 -13.59 1.60 10.80
CA VAL A 161 -15.00 1.21 10.74
C VAL A 161 -15.21 -0.08 11.53
N ASP A 162 -16.37 -0.24 12.11
CA ASP A 162 -16.83 -1.41 12.89
C ASP A 162 -18.08 -2.05 12.28
#